data_1cb29e7031f35c47f64fce365b77acab
#
_entry.id   1cb29e7031f35c47f64fce365b77acab
#
_cell.length_a   1.000
_cell.length_b   1.000
_cell.length_c   1.000
_cell.angle_alpha   90.00
_cell.angle_beta   90.00
_cell.angle_gamma   90.00
#
_symmetry.space_group_name_H-M   'P 1'
#
loop_
_entity.id
_entity.type
_entity.pdbx_description
1 polymer ?
#
loop_
_entity_poly.entity_id
_entity_poly.type
_entity_poly.pdbx_seq_one_letter_code
_entity_poly.pdbx_strand_id
1 'polypeptide(L)'
;GPVMKYYAERAKVPVALHLDHGSSFDRCVQALKLGFTSVMYDASAKSFEENAAETAEIVKIAHAVGASVEAELGHIFTSKVVQGEGAGADSTDDYEDLDNIYTDPEVAKKFVEMTNVDCLAVAFGTTHGVYLTEPKLDLPRVARLREATNIPLVMHGGSGVSDEDYAVAIENGICKV
;
A
#
# COMPACT_ATOMS: atom_id res chain seq x y z
N GLY A 1 -13.89 14.91 -1.25
CA GLY A 1 -14.03 14.95 0.22
C GLY A 1 -15.49 15.05 0.66
N PRO A 2 -16.11 16.25 0.77
CA PRO A 2 -17.42 16.41 1.43
C PRO A 2 -18.55 15.58 0.81
N VAL A 3 -18.61 15.48 -0.51
CA VAL A 3 -19.63 14.69 -1.22
C VAL A 3 -19.51 13.20 -0.89
N MET A 4 -18.30 12.65 -0.92
CA MET A 4 -18.06 11.25 -0.59
C MET A 4 -18.43 10.95 0.87
N LYS A 5 -18.03 11.84 1.80
CA LYS A 5 -18.40 11.74 3.21
C LYS A 5 -19.93 11.72 3.40
N TYR A 6 -20.66 12.62 2.72
CA TYR A 6 -22.12 12.68 2.78
C TYR A 6 -22.77 11.34 2.40
N TYR A 7 -22.28 10.68 1.32
CA TYR A 7 -22.82 9.38 0.90
C TYR A 7 -22.34 8.23 1.78
N ALA A 8 -21.08 8.26 2.25
CA ALA A 8 -20.55 7.24 3.15
C ALA A 8 -21.34 7.16 4.46
N GLU A 9 -21.64 8.31 5.07
CA GLU A 9 -22.43 8.38 6.31
C GLU A 9 -23.89 7.89 6.16
N ARG A 10 -24.41 7.81 4.95
CA ARG A 10 -25.77 7.38 4.62
C ARG A 10 -25.83 5.98 3.99
N ALA A 11 -24.70 5.37 3.78
CA ALA A 11 -24.64 4.02 3.24
C ALA A 11 -25.25 3.02 4.21
N LYS A 12 -25.90 1.97 3.67
CA LYS A 12 -26.46 0.88 4.46
C LYS A 12 -25.42 -0.18 4.85
N VAL A 13 -24.19 0.00 4.42
CA VAL A 13 -23.03 -0.86 4.66
C VAL A 13 -21.91 -0.02 5.25
N PRO A 14 -20.96 -0.62 5.98
CA PRO A 14 -19.76 0.09 6.41
C PRO A 14 -18.99 0.64 5.20
N VAL A 15 -18.58 1.91 5.26
CA VAL A 15 -17.80 2.57 4.21
C VAL A 15 -16.59 3.25 4.86
N ALA A 16 -15.39 2.89 4.42
CA ALA A 16 -14.19 3.63 4.72
C ALA A 16 -13.94 4.70 3.64
N LEU A 17 -13.67 5.93 4.06
CA LEU A 17 -13.13 6.94 3.17
C LEU A 17 -11.62 6.89 3.27
N HIS A 18 -10.97 6.43 2.21
CA HIS A 18 -9.54 6.24 2.14
C HIS A 18 -8.88 7.26 1.19
N LEU A 19 -7.78 7.87 1.63
CA LEU A 19 -6.86 8.59 0.76
C LEU A 19 -5.84 7.59 0.22
N ASP A 20 -5.92 7.29 -1.05
CA ASP A 20 -4.97 6.42 -1.75
C ASP A 20 -3.75 7.23 -2.22
N HIS A 21 -2.55 6.70 -2.08
CA HIS A 21 -1.27 7.31 -2.44
C HIS A 21 -1.11 8.78 -2.01
N GLY A 22 -1.24 9.05 -0.72
CA GLY A 22 -0.96 10.37 -0.14
C GLY A 22 0.53 10.70 -0.26
N SER A 23 0.89 11.49 -1.26
CA SER A 23 2.27 11.82 -1.64
C SER A 23 2.95 12.86 -0.76
N SER A 24 2.31 13.34 0.29
CA SER A 24 2.89 14.28 1.25
C SER A 24 2.16 14.26 2.59
N PHE A 25 2.89 14.64 3.63
CA PHE A 25 2.36 14.85 4.98
C PHE A 25 1.11 15.76 4.97
N ASP A 26 1.18 16.90 4.29
CA ASP A 26 0.09 17.85 4.22
C ASP A 26 -1.18 17.27 3.60
N ARG A 27 -1.06 16.43 2.57
CA ARG A 27 -2.20 15.76 1.92
C ARG A 27 -2.90 14.80 2.87
N CYS A 28 -2.14 14.02 3.63
CA CYS A 28 -2.70 13.11 4.64
C CYS A 28 -3.44 13.91 5.72
N VAL A 29 -2.83 14.97 6.26
CA VAL A 29 -3.45 15.83 7.26
C VAL A 29 -4.71 16.53 6.72
N GLN A 30 -4.71 16.99 5.46
CA GLN A 30 -5.90 17.57 4.82
C GLN A 30 -7.02 16.54 4.66
N ALA A 31 -6.71 15.31 4.29
CA ALA A 31 -7.70 14.23 4.19
C ALA A 31 -8.34 13.93 5.56
N LEU A 32 -7.53 13.79 6.60
CA LEU A 32 -8.00 13.59 7.97
C LEU A 32 -8.92 14.76 8.42
N LYS A 33 -8.53 16.00 8.14
CA LYS A 33 -9.34 17.19 8.43
C LYS A 33 -10.68 17.17 7.67
N LEU A 34 -10.74 16.60 6.48
CA LEU A 34 -11.98 16.45 5.70
C LEU A 34 -12.84 15.27 6.18
N GLY A 35 -12.38 14.50 7.16
CA GLY A 35 -13.09 13.37 7.75
C GLY A 35 -12.90 12.07 7.01
N PHE A 36 -11.75 11.87 6.36
CA PHE A 36 -11.32 10.57 5.89
C PHE A 36 -11.04 9.68 7.08
N THR A 37 -11.47 8.43 7.01
CA THR A 37 -11.33 7.43 8.07
C THR A 37 -10.07 6.58 7.92
N SER A 38 -9.40 6.71 6.79
CA SER A 38 -8.14 6.04 6.48
C SER A 38 -7.32 6.88 5.52
N VAL A 39 -6.01 6.86 5.67
CA VAL A 39 -5.06 7.52 4.76
C VAL A 39 -3.90 6.59 4.46
N MET A 40 -3.46 6.56 3.21
CA MET A 40 -2.17 5.99 2.84
C MET A 40 -1.14 7.10 2.78
N TYR A 41 -0.01 6.90 3.46
CA TYR A 41 1.18 7.70 3.27
C TYR A 41 2.19 6.92 2.44
N ASP A 42 2.39 7.37 1.20
CA ASP A 42 3.31 6.73 0.27
C ASP A 42 4.65 7.45 0.25
N ALA A 43 5.61 6.89 0.96
CA ALA A 43 7.02 7.30 0.97
C ALA A 43 7.94 6.17 0.49
N SER A 44 7.43 5.22 -0.28
CA SER A 44 8.14 4.04 -0.78
C SER A 44 9.38 4.39 -1.63
N ALA A 45 9.37 5.56 -2.26
CA ALA A 45 10.52 6.08 -3.03
C ALA A 45 11.65 6.67 -2.17
N LYS A 46 11.45 6.82 -0.86
CA LYS A 46 12.45 7.34 0.09
C LYS A 46 13.29 6.21 0.69
N SER A 47 14.34 6.59 1.46
CA SER A 47 15.07 5.62 2.27
C SER A 47 14.15 4.97 3.31
N PHE A 48 14.52 3.77 3.76
CA PHE A 48 13.77 3.06 4.80
C PHE A 48 13.57 3.92 6.07
N GLU A 49 14.63 4.60 6.50
CA GLU A 49 14.63 5.43 7.69
C GLU A 49 13.72 6.65 7.56
N GLU A 50 13.72 7.32 6.39
CA GLU A 50 12.84 8.46 6.12
C GLU A 50 11.38 8.00 6.00
N ASN A 51 11.12 6.92 5.26
CA ASN A 51 9.78 6.35 5.14
C ASN A 51 9.23 5.98 6.53
N ALA A 52 9.98 5.25 7.33
CA ALA A 52 9.56 4.85 8.68
C ALA A 52 9.31 6.05 9.60
N ALA A 53 10.20 7.05 9.60
CA ALA A 53 10.06 8.22 10.45
C ALA A 53 8.82 9.05 10.09
N GLU A 54 8.61 9.34 8.81
CA GLU A 54 7.48 10.13 8.35
C GLU A 54 6.14 9.37 8.48
N THR A 55 6.13 8.07 8.20
CA THR A 55 4.96 7.22 8.42
C THR A 55 4.55 7.22 9.89
N ALA A 56 5.50 7.09 10.82
CA ALA A 56 5.22 7.12 12.26
C ALA A 56 4.57 8.44 12.71
N GLU A 57 4.97 9.58 12.12
CA GLU A 57 4.34 10.87 12.42
C GLU A 57 2.90 10.94 11.90
N ILE A 58 2.63 10.42 10.69
CA ILE A 58 1.25 10.34 10.15
C ILE A 58 0.40 9.41 11.02
N VAL A 59 0.91 8.25 11.43
CA VAL A 59 0.21 7.31 12.32
C VAL A 59 -0.21 7.98 13.62
N LYS A 60 0.69 8.72 14.26
CA LYS A 60 0.39 9.49 15.47
C LYS A 60 -0.81 10.42 15.30
N ILE A 61 -0.84 11.17 14.19
CA ILE A 61 -1.90 12.16 13.93
C ILE A 61 -3.21 11.45 13.57
N ALA A 62 -3.15 10.43 12.71
CA ALA A 62 -4.32 9.68 12.27
C ALA A 62 -4.99 8.95 13.45
N HIS A 63 -4.21 8.26 14.28
CA HIS A 63 -4.72 7.57 15.47
C HIS A 63 -5.33 8.55 16.48
N ALA A 64 -4.79 9.76 16.62
CA ALA A 64 -5.37 10.79 17.52
C ALA A 64 -6.78 11.23 17.09
N VAL A 65 -7.15 11.06 15.83
CA VAL A 65 -8.49 11.37 15.30
C VAL A 65 -9.32 10.13 14.97
N GLY A 66 -8.82 8.93 15.30
CA GLY A 66 -9.51 7.65 15.10
C GLY A 66 -9.50 7.13 13.66
N ALA A 67 -8.53 7.56 12.85
CA ALA A 67 -8.32 7.09 11.49
C ALA A 67 -7.18 6.08 11.42
N SER A 68 -7.25 5.13 10.48
CA SER A 68 -6.20 4.15 10.20
C SER A 68 -5.20 4.66 9.15
N VAL A 69 -4.00 4.07 9.16
CA VAL A 69 -2.93 4.41 8.22
C VAL A 69 -2.48 3.18 7.46
N GLU A 70 -2.34 3.34 6.16
CA GLU A 70 -1.65 2.45 5.25
C GLU A 70 -0.29 3.05 4.89
N ALA A 71 0.72 2.21 4.76
CA ALA A 71 2.01 2.60 4.22
C ALA A 71 2.44 1.61 3.13
N GLU A 72 3.50 1.93 2.41
CA GLU A 72 4.08 1.07 1.39
C GLU A 72 5.55 0.81 1.65
N LEU A 73 5.97 -0.43 1.45
CA LEU A 73 7.36 -0.87 1.56
C LEU A 73 7.71 -1.81 0.40
N GLY A 74 8.85 -1.55 -0.22
CA GLY A 74 9.26 -2.19 -1.46
C GLY A 74 8.90 -1.33 -2.67
N HIS A 75 9.19 -1.82 -3.86
CA HIS A 75 8.93 -1.09 -5.09
C HIS A 75 7.81 -1.76 -5.89
N ILE A 76 6.68 -1.06 -6.05
CA ILE A 76 5.60 -1.48 -6.93
C ILE A 76 5.76 -0.72 -8.25
N PHE A 77 5.95 -1.47 -9.32
CA PHE A 77 6.20 -0.90 -10.64
C PHE A 77 5.00 -0.12 -11.18
N THR A 78 5.29 0.84 -12.06
CA THR A 78 4.26 1.53 -12.84
C THR A 78 4.50 1.28 -14.32
N SER A 79 3.51 0.74 -15.01
CA SER A 79 3.59 0.53 -16.46
C SER A 79 3.81 1.84 -17.21
N LYS A 80 4.72 1.84 -18.18
CA LYS A 80 4.98 3.00 -19.06
C LYS A 80 3.75 3.49 -19.85
N VAL A 81 2.69 2.68 -19.91
CA VAL A 81 1.46 3.01 -20.63
C VAL A 81 0.53 3.90 -19.82
N VAL A 82 0.68 3.92 -18.48
CA VAL A 82 -0.16 4.73 -17.58
C VAL A 82 0.75 5.71 -16.83
N GLN A 83 0.87 6.93 -17.35
CA GLN A 83 1.55 8.00 -16.64
C GLN A 83 0.56 8.65 -15.64
N GLY A 84 0.85 8.59 -14.34
CA GLY A 84 0.16 9.42 -13.35
C GLY A 84 -0.38 8.74 -12.10
N GLU A 85 -0.25 7.44 -11.94
CA GLU A 85 -0.61 6.73 -10.72
C GLU A 85 0.64 6.18 -10.02
N GLY A 86 0.86 6.61 -8.79
CA GLY A 86 1.97 6.17 -7.94
C GLY A 86 3.25 7.01 -8.04
N ALA A 87 4.13 6.83 -7.07
CA ALA A 87 5.38 7.58 -6.92
C ALA A 87 6.57 7.02 -7.72
N GLY A 88 6.37 6.08 -8.64
CA GLY A 88 7.45 5.47 -9.41
C GLY A 88 7.11 5.28 -10.89
N ALA A 89 7.97 5.77 -11.78
CA ALA A 89 7.82 5.66 -13.23
C ALA A 89 8.85 4.68 -13.83
N ASP A 90 9.03 3.50 -13.23
CA ASP A 90 10.01 2.52 -13.69
C ASP A 90 9.33 1.30 -14.29
N SER A 91 10.00 0.62 -15.21
CA SER A 91 9.54 -0.65 -15.79
C SER A 91 10.36 -1.81 -15.22
N THR A 92 9.75 -2.99 -15.18
CA THR A 92 10.42 -4.24 -14.76
C THR A 92 11.65 -4.58 -15.60
N ASP A 93 11.78 -3.99 -16.81
CA ASP A 93 12.87 -4.27 -17.73
C ASP A 93 14.22 -3.64 -17.31
N ASP A 94 14.18 -2.69 -16.34
CA ASP A 94 15.35 -1.96 -15.88
C ASP A 94 16.03 -2.62 -14.66
N TYR A 95 15.49 -3.73 -14.14
CA TYR A 95 16.01 -4.40 -12.94
C TYR A 95 16.49 -5.82 -13.23
N GLU A 96 17.80 -6.02 -13.04
CA GLU A 96 18.45 -7.35 -13.16
C GLU A 96 18.20 -8.23 -11.92
N ASP A 97 17.78 -7.65 -10.79
CA ASP A 97 17.63 -8.36 -9.51
C ASP A 97 16.26 -8.00 -8.84
N LEU A 98 15.26 -8.82 -9.15
CA LEU A 98 13.90 -8.67 -8.61
C LEU A 98 13.82 -8.91 -7.09
N ASP A 99 14.73 -9.71 -6.53
CA ASP A 99 14.72 -10.01 -5.09
C ASP A 99 15.02 -8.79 -4.22
N ASN A 100 15.76 -7.81 -4.75
CA ASN A 100 16.09 -6.57 -4.05
C ASN A 100 14.97 -5.52 -4.04
N ILE A 101 13.95 -5.70 -4.88
CA ILE A 101 12.82 -4.76 -4.98
C ILE A 101 11.55 -5.28 -4.31
N TYR A 102 11.45 -6.61 -4.15
CA TYR A 102 10.34 -7.19 -3.40
C TYR A 102 10.49 -6.92 -1.91
N THR A 103 9.38 -6.74 -1.24
CA THR A 103 9.38 -6.47 0.20
C THR A 103 9.99 -7.66 0.96
N ASP A 104 11.05 -7.40 1.73
CA ASP A 104 11.66 -8.40 2.61
C ASP A 104 10.85 -8.52 3.91
N PRO A 105 10.53 -9.75 4.39
CA PRO A 105 9.71 -9.96 5.57
C PRO A 105 10.33 -9.41 6.88
N GLU A 106 11.64 -9.51 7.07
CA GLU A 106 12.29 -8.99 8.28
C GLU A 106 12.35 -7.45 8.28
N VAL A 107 12.56 -6.86 7.08
CA VAL A 107 12.50 -5.41 6.90
C VAL A 107 11.09 -4.90 7.13
N ALA A 108 10.07 -5.60 6.62
CA ALA A 108 8.66 -5.26 6.83
C ALA A 108 8.27 -5.33 8.31
N LYS A 109 8.70 -6.37 9.03
CA LYS A 109 8.50 -6.49 10.47
C LYS A 109 9.08 -5.30 11.22
N LYS A 110 10.35 -4.96 10.96
CA LYS A 110 11.01 -3.80 11.56
C LYS A 110 10.26 -2.49 11.26
N PHE A 111 9.78 -2.32 10.02
CA PHE A 111 9.02 -1.14 9.63
C PHE A 111 7.72 -1.02 10.45
N VAL A 112 6.95 -2.11 10.55
CA VAL A 112 5.71 -2.13 11.34
C VAL A 112 5.96 -1.84 12.82
N GLU A 113 7.01 -2.42 13.42
CA GLU A 113 7.40 -2.16 14.81
C GLU A 113 7.78 -0.70 15.05
N MET A 114 8.43 -0.06 14.08
CA MET A 114 8.84 1.35 14.17
C MET A 114 7.69 2.34 13.94
N THR A 115 6.74 2.00 13.08
CA THR A 115 5.70 2.93 12.62
C THR A 115 4.37 2.74 13.34
N ASN A 116 4.09 1.54 13.79
CA ASN A 116 2.76 1.13 14.28
C ASN A 116 1.64 1.37 13.26
N VAL A 117 1.95 1.17 11.96
CA VAL A 117 1.00 1.29 10.86
C VAL A 117 -0.07 0.18 10.91
N ASP A 118 -1.29 0.48 10.45
CA ASP A 118 -2.42 -0.44 10.56
C ASP A 118 -2.47 -1.50 9.45
N CYS A 119 -1.99 -1.16 8.25
CA CYS A 119 -1.84 -2.10 7.13
C CYS A 119 -0.67 -1.67 6.22
N LEU A 120 -0.14 -2.64 5.49
CA LEU A 120 1.08 -2.44 4.69
C LEU A 120 0.88 -2.93 3.27
N ALA A 121 1.06 -2.02 2.30
CA ALA A 121 1.20 -2.36 0.89
C ALA A 121 2.59 -2.93 0.65
N VAL A 122 2.64 -4.09 -0.02
CA VAL A 122 3.85 -4.90 -0.19
C VAL A 122 4.10 -5.22 -1.65
N ALA A 123 5.37 -5.18 -2.03
CA ALA A 123 5.82 -5.54 -3.37
C ALA A 123 6.14 -7.04 -3.44
N PHE A 124 5.46 -7.75 -4.33
CA PHE A 124 5.67 -9.19 -4.60
C PHE A 124 5.46 -9.55 -6.08
N GLY A 125 5.57 -8.57 -6.98
CA GLY A 125 5.53 -8.74 -8.44
C GLY A 125 4.35 -8.10 -9.14
N THR A 126 3.51 -7.36 -8.44
CA THR A 126 2.42 -6.58 -9.04
C THR A 126 2.94 -5.27 -9.63
N THR A 127 2.18 -4.71 -10.59
CA THR A 127 2.51 -3.48 -11.30
C THR A 127 1.26 -2.61 -11.46
N HIS A 128 1.39 -1.33 -11.17
CA HIS A 128 0.33 -0.36 -11.48
C HIS A 128 0.13 -0.23 -12.99
N GLY A 129 -1.13 -0.23 -13.42
CA GLY A 129 -1.51 -0.04 -14.82
C GLY A 129 -1.62 -1.35 -15.61
N VAL A 130 -1.31 -1.30 -16.90
CA VAL A 130 -1.51 -2.45 -17.81
C VAL A 130 -0.28 -3.35 -17.82
N TYR A 131 -0.46 -4.62 -17.51
CA TYR A 131 0.58 -5.63 -17.70
C TYR A 131 0.84 -5.83 -19.20
N LEU A 132 2.10 -5.72 -19.61
CA LEU A 132 2.55 -6.00 -20.98
C LEU A 132 2.88 -7.47 -21.18
N THR A 133 3.15 -8.19 -20.10
CA THR A 133 3.41 -9.62 -20.04
C THR A 133 2.68 -10.19 -18.82
N GLU A 134 2.49 -11.49 -18.76
CA GLU A 134 1.90 -12.16 -17.60
C GLU A 134 2.74 -11.89 -16.35
N PRO A 135 2.13 -11.40 -15.24
CA PRO A 135 2.86 -11.07 -14.01
C PRO A 135 3.46 -12.33 -13.37
N LYS A 136 4.67 -12.20 -12.86
CA LYS A 136 5.33 -13.25 -12.07
C LYS A 136 5.22 -12.89 -10.60
N LEU A 137 4.20 -13.40 -9.91
CA LEU A 137 3.93 -13.10 -8.52
C LEU A 137 4.64 -14.08 -7.57
N ASP A 138 5.37 -13.54 -6.58
CA ASP A 138 5.88 -14.33 -5.44
C ASP A 138 4.79 -14.45 -4.35
N LEU A 139 3.74 -15.21 -4.65
CA LEU A 139 2.61 -15.44 -3.72
C LEU A 139 3.05 -16.07 -2.38
N PRO A 140 4.03 -17.01 -2.32
CA PRO A 140 4.57 -17.48 -1.05
C PRO A 140 5.21 -16.39 -0.19
N ARG A 141 5.74 -15.32 -0.79
CA ARG A 141 6.28 -14.15 -0.06
C ARG A 141 5.19 -13.45 0.74
N VAL A 142 3.97 -13.35 0.20
CA VAL A 142 2.83 -12.74 0.91
C VAL A 142 2.56 -13.45 2.24
N ALA A 143 2.56 -14.79 2.25
CA ALA A 143 2.38 -15.56 3.49
C ALA A 143 3.49 -15.27 4.52
N ARG A 144 4.75 -15.22 4.08
CA ARG A 144 5.90 -14.89 4.95
C ARG A 144 5.80 -13.47 5.50
N LEU A 145 5.40 -12.50 4.67
CA LEU A 145 5.16 -11.12 5.08
C LEU A 145 4.03 -11.02 6.12
N ARG A 146 2.93 -11.74 5.89
CA ARG A 146 1.79 -11.78 6.83
C ARG A 146 2.20 -12.37 8.18
N GLU A 147 2.98 -13.45 8.18
CA GLU A 147 3.51 -14.07 9.40
C GLU A 147 4.45 -13.11 10.15
N ALA A 148 5.37 -12.48 9.44
CA ALA A 148 6.38 -11.59 10.03
C ALA A 148 5.77 -10.32 10.61
N THR A 149 4.82 -9.68 9.91
CA THR A 149 4.26 -8.39 10.31
C THR A 149 3.05 -8.49 11.23
N ASN A 150 2.29 -9.56 11.11
CA ASN A 150 1.03 -9.81 11.85
C ASN A 150 -0.03 -8.69 11.68
N ILE A 151 0.03 -7.91 10.61
CA ILE A 151 -0.96 -6.89 10.25
C ILE A 151 -1.58 -7.19 8.88
N PRO A 152 -2.76 -6.63 8.54
CA PRO A 152 -3.33 -6.72 7.20
C PRO A 152 -2.34 -6.29 6.12
N LEU A 153 -2.24 -7.07 5.03
CA LEU A 153 -1.44 -6.72 3.86
C LEU A 153 -2.33 -6.18 2.74
N VAL A 154 -1.76 -5.30 1.95
CA VAL A 154 -2.43 -4.64 0.83
C VAL A 154 -1.70 -4.96 -0.47
N MET A 155 -2.46 -5.23 -1.53
CA MET A 155 -1.97 -5.41 -2.88
C MET A 155 -2.33 -4.20 -3.72
N HIS A 156 -1.34 -3.50 -4.24
CA HIS A 156 -1.48 -2.49 -5.28
C HIS A 156 -1.19 -3.11 -6.66
N GLY A 157 -1.69 -2.49 -7.73
CA GLY A 157 -1.39 -2.94 -9.07
C GLY A 157 -2.08 -4.26 -9.49
N GLY A 158 -3.25 -4.55 -8.95
CA GLY A 158 -3.96 -5.81 -9.18
C GLY A 158 -4.67 -5.95 -10.53
N SER A 159 -4.82 -4.89 -11.32
CA SER A 159 -5.53 -4.94 -12.60
C SER A 159 -4.79 -5.82 -13.63
N GLY A 160 -5.33 -7.00 -13.93
CA GLY A 160 -4.71 -7.97 -14.85
C GLY A 160 -4.07 -9.18 -14.16
N VAL A 161 -4.13 -9.24 -12.85
CA VAL A 161 -3.85 -10.47 -12.09
C VAL A 161 -5.00 -11.47 -12.31
N SER A 162 -4.70 -12.77 -12.41
CA SER A 162 -5.71 -13.81 -12.60
C SER A 162 -6.59 -14.00 -11.36
N ASP A 163 -7.81 -14.51 -11.55
CA ASP A 163 -8.73 -14.80 -10.44
C ASP A 163 -8.13 -15.85 -9.48
N GLU A 164 -7.36 -16.79 -10.02
CA GLU A 164 -6.65 -17.82 -9.27
C GLU A 164 -5.56 -17.22 -8.38
N ASP A 165 -4.74 -16.31 -8.92
CA ASP A 165 -3.68 -15.63 -8.16
C ASP A 165 -4.27 -14.69 -7.10
N TYR A 166 -5.39 -14.02 -7.41
CA TYR A 166 -6.14 -13.25 -6.41
C TYR A 166 -6.58 -14.12 -5.24
N ALA A 167 -7.17 -15.29 -5.51
CA ALA A 167 -7.60 -16.19 -4.45
C ALA A 167 -6.42 -16.62 -3.57
N VAL A 168 -5.30 -16.99 -4.17
CA VAL A 168 -4.08 -17.39 -3.43
C VAL A 168 -3.48 -16.20 -2.66
N ALA A 169 -3.46 -15.00 -3.23
CA ALA A 169 -2.99 -13.81 -2.53
C ALA A 169 -3.82 -13.51 -1.29
N ILE A 170 -5.16 -13.60 -1.40
CA ILE A 170 -6.08 -13.41 -0.28
C ILE A 170 -5.88 -14.50 0.79
N GLU A 171 -5.77 -15.77 0.40
CA GLU A 171 -5.49 -16.87 1.33
C GLU A 171 -4.16 -16.65 2.08
N ASN A 172 -3.16 -16.07 1.42
CA ASN A 172 -1.86 -15.76 2.00
C ASN A 172 -1.83 -14.47 2.84
N GLY A 173 -2.91 -13.66 2.87
CA GLY A 173 -3.00 -12.54 3.81
C GLY A 173 -3.25 -11.17 3.20
N ILE A 174 -3.49 -11.06 1.89
CA ILE A 174 -3.97 -9.81 1.30
C ILE A 174 -5.41 -9.55 1.78
N CYS A 175 -5.65 -8.39 2.37
CA CYS A 175 -6.93 -7.99 2.94
C CYS A 175 -7.58 -6.79 2.23
N LYS A 176 -6.80 -6.06 1.44
CA LYS A 176 -7.23 -4.93 0.61
C LYS A 176 -6.56 -5.03 -0.76
N VAL A 177 -7.29 -4.65 -1.79
CA VAL A 177 -6.81 -4.50 -3.17
C VAL A 177 -7.19 -3.13 -3.69
#